data_404665ebd4695e479d341e589476ebe7
#
_entry.id   404665ebd4695e479d341e589476ebe7
#
_cell.length_a   1.000
_cell.length_b   1.000
_cell.length_c   1.000
_cell.angle_alpha   90.00
_cell.angle_beta   90.00
_cell.angle_gamma   90.00
#
_symmetry.space_group_name_H-M   'P 1'
#
loop_
_entity.id
_entity.type
_entity.pdbx_description
1 polymer ?
#
loop_
_entity_poly.entity_id
_entity_poly.type
_entity_poly.pdbx_seq_one_letter_code
_entity_poly.pdbx_strand_id
1 'polypeptide(L)'
;MSKKYVVELAREERTQLKEIINAKRMAAHKRRHAQMLLKLDQGHEGPDWSDKQVAAAFDCTARSAERLRRRLVEGGIDVALQHGNRGSYRARALDGVAEAHLITLACGDAPEGYNRWTVRLLSDQMVSLERVESCSKSSVHRALKKTNLSLT
;
A
#
# COMPACT_ATOMS: atom_id res chain seq x y z
N MET A 1 -24.30 24.02 1.47
CA MET A 1 -22.89 24.06 1.08
C MET A 1 -22.70 23.31 -0.22
N SER A 2 -22.11 23.94 -1.21
CA SER A 2 -21.76 23.29 -2.46
C SER A 2 -20.70 22.21 -2.22
N LYS A 3 -20.94 20.98 -2.71
CA LYS A 3 -19.96 19.91 -2.65
C LYS A 3 -18.77 20.26 -3.56
N LYS A 4 -17.56 20.24 -3.04
CA LYS A 4 -16.34 20.59 -3.81
C LYS A 4 -16.05 19.59 -4.94
N TYR A 5 -16.41 18.32 -4.74
CA TYR A 5 -16.22 17.23 -5.70
C TYR A 5 -17.58 16.64 -6.06
N VAL A 6 -17.98 16.77 -7.29
CA VAL A 6 -19.24 16.25 -7.84
C VAL A 6 -18.92 14.98 -8.62
N VAL A 7 -19.66 13.92 -8.40
CA VAL A 7 -19.56 12.66 -9.14
C VAL A 7 -20.69 12.63 -10.17
N GLU A 8 -20.34 12.71 -11.42
CA GLU A 8 -21.24 12.47 -12.56
C GLU A 8 -20.63 11.35 -13.39
N LEU A 9 -21.22 10.17 -13.31
CA LEU A 9 -20.72 9.00 -14.01
C LEU A 9 -21.26 8.96 -15.45
N ALA A 10 -20.37 8.74 -16.40
CA ALA A 10 -20.77 8.43 -17.76
C ALA A 10 -21.44 7.04 -17.82
N ARG A 11 -22.18 6.78 -18.87
CA ARG A 11 -22.90 5.50 -19.06
C ARG A 11 -21.95 4.30 -19.05
N GLU A 12 -20.81 4.46 -19.69
CA GLU A 12 -19.75 3.45 -19.74
C GLU A 12 -19.15 3.19 -18.35
N GLU A 13 -18.92 4.23 -17.58
CA GLU A 13 -18.39 4.15 -16.22
C GLU A 13 -19.38 3.43 -15.29
N ARG A 14 -20.67 3.69 -15.40
CA ARG A 14 -21.70 2.96 -14.66
C ARG A 14 -21.71 1.47 -15.01
N THR A 15 -21.60 1.16 -16.30
CA THR A 15 -21.53 -0.24 -16.76
C THR A 15 -20.31 -0.93 -16.19
N GLN A 16 -19.14 -0.31 -16.27
CA GLN A 16 -17.89 -0.83 -15.70
C GLN A 16 -18.00 -1.08 -14.20
N LEU A 17 -18.56 -0.15 -13.44
CA LEU A 17 -18.77 -0.32 -11.99
C LEU A 17 -19.73 -1.47 -11.68
N LYS A 18 -20.81 -1.64 -12.45
CA LYS A 18 -21.75 -2.77 -12.31
C LYS A 18 -21.08 -4.12 -12.62
N GLU A 19 -20.23 -4.17 -13.63
CA GLU A 19 -19.44 -5.37 -13.96
C GLU A 19 -18.49 -5.74 -12.81
N ILE A 20 -17.81 -4.77 -12.21
CA ILE A 20 -16.94 -4.96 -11.06
C ILE A 20 -17.71 -5.52 -9.86
N ILE A 21 -18.93 -5.02 -9.60
CA ILE A 21 -19.78 -5.51 -8.52
C ILE A 21 -20.18 -6.97 -8.73
N ASN A 22 -20.49 -7.34 -9.97
CA ASN A 22 -20.97 -8.67 -10.34
C ASN A 22 -19.86 -9.68 -10.61
N ALA A 23 -18.60 -9.25 -10.71
CA ALA A 23 -17.49 -10.13 -11.00
C ALA A 23 -17.29 -11.18 -9.89
N LYS A 24 -17.15 -12.45 -10.26
CA LYS A 24 -17.00 -13.57 -9.31
C LYS A 24 -15.74 -13.45 -8.45
N ARG A 25 -14.64 -12.99 -9.04
CA ARG A 25 -13.33 -12.82 -8.37
C ARG A 25 -12.92 -11.35 -8.35
N MET A 26 -13.46 -10.60 -7.43
CA MET A 26 -13.13 -9.19 -7.23
C MET A 26 -12.82 -8.92 -5.76
N ALA A 27 -11.77 -8.15 -5.51
CA ALA A 27 -11.41 -7.76 -4.14
C ALA A 27 -12.56 -7.01 -3.47
N ALA A 28 -12.88 -7.37 -2.24
CA ALA A 28 -14.04 -6.84 -1.50
C ALA A 28 -14.04 -5.30 -1.43
N HIS A 29 -12.89 -4.68 -1.24
CA HIS A 29 -12.78 -3.21 -1.20
C HIS A 29 -13.12 -2.55 -2.54
N LYS A 30 -12.73 -3.15 -3.68
CA LYS A 30 -13.07 -2.62 -5.01
C LYS A 30 -14.58 -2.70 -5.26
N ARG A 31 -15.19 -3.82 -4.91
CA ARG A 31 -16.65 -4.00 -5.00
C ARG A 31 -17.38 -2.98 -4.13
N ARG A 32 -16.94 -2.79 -2.90
CA ARG A 32 -17.51 -1.80 -1.98
C ARG A 32 -17.38 -0.37 -2.52
N HIS A 33 -16.19 0.01 -3.00
CA HIS A 33 -15.97 1.32 -3.61
C HIS A 33 -16.84 1.54 -4.85
N ALA A 34 -16.98 0.53 -5.71
CA ALA A 34 -17.87 0.59 -6.88
C ALA A 34 -19.33 0.82 -6.49
N GLN A 35 -19.82 0.13 -5.47
CA GLN A 35 -21.16 0.32 -4.93
C GLN A 35 -21.36 1.73 -4.36
N MET A 36 -20.39 2.23 -3.61
CA MET A 36 -20.43 3.58 -3.04
C MET A 36 -20.46 4.65 -4.14
N LEU A 37 -19.64 4.50 -5.19
CA LEU A 37 -19.60 5.44 -6.31
C LEU A 37 -20.93 5.51 -7.07
N LEU A 38 -21.58 4.37 -7.30
CA LEU A 38 -22.92 4.35 -7.91
C LEU A 38 -23.98 5.05 -7.06
N LYS A 39 -23.84 5.05 -5.73
CA LYS A 39 -24.75 5.78 -4.83
C LYS A 39 -24.45 7.27 -4.76
N LEU A 40 -23.20 7.65 -4.91
CA LEU A 40 -22.73 9.05 -4.92
C LEU A 40 -22.99 9.76 -6.25
N ASP A 41 -23.36 9.02 -7.30
CA ASP A 41 -23.59 9.57 -8.63
C ASP A 41 -24.73 10.58 -8.63
N GLN A 42 -24.40 11.81 -9.02
CA GLN A 42 -25.30 12.96 -9.14
C GLN A 42 -25.79 13.18 -10.58
N GLY A 43 -25.33 12.35 -11.51
CA GLY A 43 -25.78 12.39 -12.89
C GLY A 43 -27.28 12.10 -13.01
N HIS A 44 -27.87 12.38 -14.18
CA HIS A 44 -29.30 12.26 -14.45
C HIS A 44 -29.92 10.90 -14.08
N GLU A 45 -29.15 9.82 -14.15
CA GLU A 45 -29.57 8.46 -13.77
C GLU A 45 -29.07 8.03 -12.39
N GLY A 46 -28.38 8.90 -11.65
CA GLY A 46 -27.81 8.60 -10.36
C GLY A 46 -28.74 8.86 -9.18
N PRO A 47 -28.62 8.13 -8.07
CA PRO A 47 -29.45 8.31 -6.88
C PRO A 47 -29.10 9.53 -6.02
N ASP A 48 -27.99 10.22 -6.31
CA ASP A 48 -27.50 11.43 -5.61
C ASP A 48 -27.49 11.32 -4.07
N TRP A 49 -26.95 10.25 -3.55
CA TRP A 49 -26.85 10.12 -2.09
C TRP A 49 -25.81 11.08 -1.50
N SER A 50 -26.14 11.62 -0.35
CA SER A 50 -25.18 12.40 0.43
C SER A 50 -24.10 11.51 1.04
N ASP A 51 -22.95 12.10 1.39
CA ASP A 51 -21.86 11.39 2.07
C ASP A 51 -22.30 10.74 3.38
N LYS A 52 -23.24 11.37 4.08
CA LYS A 52 -23.80 10.82 5.32
C LYS A 52 -24.67 9.58 5.07
N GLN A 53 -25.46 9.58 4.00
CA GLN A 53 -26.29 8.42 3.62
C GLN A 53 -25.41 7.25 3.19
N VAL A 54 -24.38 7.51 2.38
CA VAL A 54 -23.41 6.49 1.99
C VAL A 54 -22.66 5.96 3.20
N ALA A 55 -22.22 6.84 4.09
CA ALA A 55 -21.53 6.46 5.32
C ALA A 55 -22.36 5.52 6.20
N ALA A 56 -23.64 5.82 6.36
CA ALA A 56 -24.57 4.98 7.13
C ALA A 56 -24.81 3.61 6.45
N ALA A 57 -24.98 3.59 5.13
CA ALA A 57 -25.28 2.37 4.38
C ALA A 57 -24.07 1.41 4.29
N PHE A 58 -22.84 1.93 4.31
CA PHE A 58 -21.62 1.17 4.14
C PHE A 58 -20.76 1.08 5.40
N ASP A 59 -21.27 1.43 6.56
CA ASP A 59 -20.54 1.44 7.83
C ASP A 59 -19.17 2.12 7.74
N CYS A 60 -19.17 3.35 7.23
CA CYS A 60 -17.96 4.16 7.11
C CYS A 60 -18.20 5.60 7.55
N THR A 61 -17.17 6.42 7.53
CA THR A 61 -17.29 7.85 7.84
C THR A 61 -17.66 8.66 6.60
N ALA A 62 -18.37 9.77 6.76
CA ALA A 62 -18.65 10.70 5.67
C ALA A 62 -17.37 11.18 4.96
N ARG A 63 -16.27 11.32 5.72
CA ARG A 63 -14.94 11.64 5.18
C ARG A 63 -14.39 10.56 4.25
N SER A 64 -14.75 9.28 4.46
CA SER A 64 -14.38 8.19 3.56
C SER A 64 -15.08 8.30 2.21
N ALA A 65 -16.37 8.65 2.22
CA ALA A 65 -17.15 8.91 1.00
C ALA A 65 -16.61 10.14 0.25
N GLU A 66 -16.30 11.22 0.96
CA GLU A 66 -15.69 12.43 0.38
C GLU A 66 -14.33 12.13 -0.27
N ARG A 67 -13.46 11.37 0.40
CA ARG A 67 -12.17 10.95 -0.17
C ARG A 67 -12.34 10.08 -1.42
N LEU A 68 -13.33 9.22 -1.44
CA LEU A 68 -13.63 8.39 -2.60
C LEU A 68 -14.08 9.24 -3.79
N ARG A 69 -14.96 10.21 -3.57
CA ARG A 69 -15.36 11.20 -4.61
C ARG A 69 -14.17 11.97 -5.13
N ARG A 70 -13.34 12.50 -4.24
CA ARG A 70 -12.13 13.20 -4.62
C ARG A 70 -11.22 12.35 -5.50
N ARG A 71 -10.98 11.10 -5.13
CA ARG A 71 -10.14 10.17 -5.90
C ARG A 71 -10.71 9.88 -7.29
N LEU A 72 -12.03 9.78 -7.42
CA LEU A 72 -12.67 9.61 -8.72
C LEU A 72 -12.50 10.85 -9.60
N VAL A 73 -12.76 12.03 -9.07
CA VAL A 73 -12.68 13.29 -9.82
C VAL A 73 -11.24 13.62 -10.23
N GLU A 74 -10.27 13.38 -9.35
CA GLU A 74 -8.86 13.70 -9.59
C GLU A 74 -8.11 12.62 -10.39
N GLY A 75 -8.48 11.35 -10.27
CA GLY A 75 -7.72 10.23 -10.82
C GLY A 75 -8.49 9.19 -11.62
N GLY A 76 -9.80 9.35 -11.75
CA GLY A 76 -10.67 8.42 -12.47
C GLY A 76 -11.01 7.14 -11.70
N ILE A 77 -11.73 6.23 -12.35
CA ILE A 77 -12.26 5.00 -11.73
C ILE A 77 -11.15 4.10 -11.19
N ASP A 78 -10.09 3.90 -11.95
CA ASP A 78 -9.01 3.00 -11.55
C ASP A 78 -8.36 3.45 -10.25
N VAL A 79 -8.08 4.74 -10.10
CA VAL A 79 -7.52 5.32 -8.88
C VAL A 79 -8.51 5.24 -7.72
N ALA A 80 -9.80 5.48 -7.98
CA ALA A 80 -10.84 5.40 -6.96
C ALA A 80 -11.04 3.99 -6.41
N LEU A 81 -10.90 2.98 -7.25
CA LEU A 81 -11.07 1.57 -6.89
C LEU A 81 -9.85 0.95 -6.21
N GLN A 82 -8.65 1.50 -6.42
CA GLN A 82 -7.46 1.02 -5.75
C GLN A 82 -7.50 1.33 -4.26
N HIS A 83 -6.86 0.50 -3.45
CA HIS A 83 -6.51 0.91 -2.10
C HIS A 83 -5.63 2.15 -2.20
N GLY A 84 -5.99 3.20 -1.44
CA GLY A 84 -5.06 4.29 -1.25
C GLY A 84 -3.72 3.70 -0.83
N ASN A 85 -2.71 3.94 -1.65
CA ASN A 85 -1.38 3.50 -1.33
C ASN A 85 -1.03 4.09 0.03
N ARG A 86 -1.10 3.28 1.06
CA ARG A 86 -0.40 3.58 2.31
C ARG A 86 1.05 3.45 1.92
N GLY A 87 1.60 4.53 1.34
CA GLY A 87 2.99 4.59 1.00
C GLY A 87 3.78 3.96 2.13
N SER A 88 4.72 3.12 1.81
CA SER A 88 5.66 2.61 2.79
C SER A 88 6.28 3.84 3.47
N TYR A 89 5.76 4.21 4.60
CA TYR A 89 6.06 5.46 5.30
C TYR A 89 7.47 5.49 5.88
N ARG A 90 8.16 4.37 5.83
CA ARG A 90 9.56 4.28 6.21
C ARG A 90 10.33 3.76 5.02
N ALA A 91 11.29 4.54 4.55
CA ALA A 91 12.36 4.04 3.72
C ALA A 91 12.88 2.75 4.36
N ARG A 92 13.05 1.69 3.58
CA ARG A 92 13.63 0.46 4.12
C ARG A 92 15.02 0.79 4.67
N ALA A 93 15.30 0.37 5.89
CA ALA A 93 16.61 0.53 6.49
C ALA A 93 17.71 -0.11 5.63
N LEU A 94 17.38 -1.22 4.94
CA LEU A 94 18.22 -1.86 3.94
C LEU A 94 17.61 -1.59 2.56
N ASP A 95 18.20 -0.68 1.80
CA ASP A 95 17.95 -0.52 0.37
C ASP A 95 18.70 -1.58 -0.44
N GLY A 96 18.58 -1.57 -1.76
CA GLY A 96 19.23 -2.56 -2.62
C GLY A 96 20.76 -2.56 -2.52
N VAL A 97 21.37 -1.40 -2.32
CA VAL A 97 22.84 -1.26 -2.16
C VAL A 97 23.29 -1.79 -0.80
N ALA A 98 22.60 -1.40 0.26
CA ALA A 98 22.89 -1.88 1.62
C ALA A 98 22.67 -3.40 1.74
N GLU A 99 21.61 -3.94 1.11
CA GLU A 99 21.35 -5.38 1.05
C GLU A 99 22.47 -6.14 0.34
N ALA A 100 23.00 -5.61 -0.77
CA ALA A 100 24.14 -6.19 -1.48
C ALA A 100 25.42 -6.18 -0.63
N HIS A 101 25.70 -5.11 0.12
CA HIS A 101 26.80 -5.06 1.05
C HIS A 101 26.67 -6.06 2.20
N LEU A 102 25.48 -6.20 2.75
CA LEU A 102 25.19 -7.19 3.79
C LEU A 102 25.47 -8.62 3.30
N ILE A 103 25.05 -8.96 2.11
CA ILE A 103 25.29 -10.26 1.50
C ILE A 103 26.78 -10.49 1.29
N THR A 104 27.51 -9.50 0.78
CA THR A 104 28.96 -9.56 0.60
C THR A 104 29.70 -9.80 1.91
N LEU A 105 29.31 -9.10 2.98
CA LEU A 105 29.86 -9.32 4.32
C LEU A 105 29.57 -10.73 4.84
N ALA A 106 28.34 -11.19 4.69
CA ALA A 106 27.91 -12.52 5.16
C ALA A 106 28.62 -13.67 4.44
N CYS A 107 29.01 -13.46 3.19
CA CYS A 107 29.77 -14.44 2.39
C CYS A 107 31.29 -14.36 2.63
N GLY A 108 31.79 -13.31 3.26
CA GLY A 108 33.19 -13.13 3.60
C GLY A 108 33.58 -13.72 4.97
N ASP A 109 34.84 -13.61 5.31
CA ASP A 109 35.35 -14.06 6.60
C ASP A 109 34.80 -13.17 7.73
N ALA A 110 34.58 -13.78 8.90
CA ALA A 110 34.22 -13.05 10.11
C ALA A 110 35.41 -12.17 10.59
N PRO A 111 35.10 -11.02 11.23
CA PRO A 111 36.15 -10.15 11.72
C PRO A 111 36.98 -10.82 12.83
N GLU A 112 38.19 -10.28 13.08
CA GLU A 112 39.09 -10.77 14.14
C GLU A 112 38.37 -10.95 15.49
N GLY A 113 38.60 -12.09 16.11
CA GLY A 113 37.96 -12.46 17.38
C GLY A 113 36.64 -13.19 17.26
N TYR A 114 36.15 -13.42 16.04
CA TYR A 114 34.91 -14.16 15.78
C TYR A 114 35.13 -15.32 14.80
N ASN A 115 34.63 -16.49 15.15
CA ASN A 115 34.78 -17.68 14.30
C ASN A 115 33.74 -17.74 13.17
N ARG A 116 32.67 -16.95 13.28
CA ARG A 116 31.58 -16.93 12.31
C ARG A 116 30.77 -15.64 12.39
N TRP A 117 30.07 -15.32 11.33
CA TRP A 117 29.08 -14.25 11.31
C TRP A 117 27.83 -14.61 12.13
N THR A 118 27.33 -13.63 12.87
CA THR A 118 26.03 -13.69 13.53
C THR A 118 25.17 -12.53 13.03
N VAL A 119 23.85 -12.67 13.13
CA VAL A 119 22.91 -11.60 12.73
C VAL A 119 23.22 -10.29 13.47
N ARG A 120 23.59 -10.37 14.75
CA ARG A 120 23.96 -9.21 15.55
C ARG A 120 25.24 -8.55 15.03
N LEU A 121 26.26 -9.34 14.77
CA LEU A 121 27.53 -8.85 14.28
C LEU A 121 27.40 -8.20 12.89
N LEU A 122 26.60 -8.78 12.00
CA LEU A 122 26.30 -8.18 10.71
C LEU A 122 25.56 -6.84 10.86
N SER A 123 24.57 -6.77 11.75
CA SER A 123 23.85 -5.53 12.06
C SER A 123 24.81 -4.43 12.55
N ASP A 124 25.68 -4.76 13.50
CA ASP A 124 26.65 -3.82 14.08
C ASP A 124 27.69 -3.37 13.02
N GLN A 125 28.16 -4.26 12.17
CA GLN A 125 29.09 -3.95 11.09
C GLN A 125 28.47 -3.05 10.00
N MET A 126 27.22 -3.26 9.64
CA MET A 126 26.54 -2.40 8.67
C MET A 126 26.43 -0.96 9.14
N VAL A 127 26.20 -0.74 10.44
CA VAL A 127 26.20 0.58 11.06
C VAL A 127 27.60 1.14 11.17
N SER A 128 28.57 0.34 11.62
CA SER A 128 29.98 0.73 11.77
C SER A 128 30.62 1.17 10.44
N LEU A 129 30.23 0.53 9.34
CA LEU A 129 30.69 0.89 7.99
C LEU A 129 29.90 2.03 7.35
N GLU A 130 29.04 2.71 8.12
CA GLU A 130 28.20 3.82 7.67
C GLU A 130 27.34 3.49 6.43
N ARG A 131 27.00 2.20 6.24
CA ARG A 131 26.15 1.75 5.13
C ARG A 131 24.69 2.02 5.39
N VAL A 132 24.30 2.08 6.66
CA VAL A 132 22.96 2.41 7.14
C VAL A 132 23.06 3.16 8.45
N GLU A 133 22.12 4.07 8.71
CA GLU A 133 22.06 4.79 10.00
C GLU A 133 21.69 3.86 11.16
N SER A 134 20.81 2.90 10.87
CA SER A 134 20.40 1.88 11.84
C SER A 134 19.96 0.61 11.14
N CYS A 135 20.24 -0.53 11.72
CA CYS A 135 19.85 -1.82 11.19
C CYS A 135 19.42 -2.74 12.32
N SER A 136 18.19 -3.25 12.25
CA SER A 136 17.70 -4.22 13.23
C SER A 136 18.13 -5.64 12.84
N LYS A 137 18.30 -6.50 13.85
CA LYS A 137 18.54 -7.95 13.64
C LYS A 137 17.48 -8.60 12.75
N SER A 138 16.22 -8.19 12.91
CA SER A 138 15.10 -8.68 12.10
C SER A 138 15.24 -8.29 10.63
N SER A 139 15.74 -7.09 10.32
CA SER A 139 16.00 -6.64 8.96
C SER A 139 17.09 -7.47 8.30
N VAL A 140 18.19 -7.70 9.02
CA VAL A 140 19.30 -8.57 8.57
C VAL A 140 18.82 -9.99 8.31
N HIS A 141 18.06 -10.56 9.25
CA HIS A 141 17.52 -11.91 9.11
C HIS A 141 16.60 -12.05 7.89
N ARG A 142 15.73 -11.08 7.64
CA ARG A 142 14.85 -11.07 6.45
C ARG A 142 15.64 -11.01 5.15
N ALA A 143 16.68 -10.16 5.10
CA ALA A 143 17.53 -10.02 3.91
C ALA A 143 18.25 -11.32 3.60
N LEU A 144 18.86 -11.97 4.61
CA LEU A 144 19.53 -13.25 4.46
C LEU A 144 18.56 -14.37 4.07
N LYS A 145 17.37 -14.42 4.68
CA LYS A 145 16.35 -15.41 4.34
C LYS A 145 15.86 -15.26 2.89
N LYS A 146 15.70 -14.03 2.41
CA LYS A 146 15.29 -13.75 1.02
C LYS A 146 16.28 -14.30 -0.01
N THR A 147 17.56 -14.31 0.33
CA THR A 147 18.65 -14.83 -0.52
C THR A 147 19.01 -16.29 -0.24
N ASN A 148 18.24 -16.96 0.61
CA ASN A 148 18.51 -18.34 1.06
C ASN A 148 19.91 -18.52 1.70
N LEU A 149 20.50 -17.47 2.22
CA LEU A 149 21.74 -17.53 2.97
C LEU A 149 21.48 -17.96 4.41
N SER A 150 22.13 -19.04 4.82
CA SER A 150 22.15 -19.51 6.20
C SER A 150 23.52 -19.17 6.80
N LEU A 151 23.53 -18.56 7.98
CA LEU A 151 24.78 -18.35 8.73
C LEU A 151 25.11 -19.66 9.47
N THR A 152 26.09 -20.34 8.98
CA THR A 152 26.65 -21.55 9.63
C THR A 152 27.79 -21.21 10.57
#